data_6541bbb49ccb45df91fe35f749f2eccd
#
_entry.id   6541bbb49ccb45df91fe35f749f2eccd
#
_cell.length_a   1.000
_cell.length_b   1.000
_cell.length_c   1.000
_cell.angle_alpha   90.00
_cell.angle_beta   90.00
_cell.angle_gamma   90.00
#
_symmetry.space_group_name_H-M   'P 1'
#
loop_
_entity.id
_entity.type
_entity.pdbx_description
1 polymer ?
#
loop_
_entity_poly.entity_id
_entity_poly.type
_entity_poly.pdbx_seq_one_letter_code
_entity_poly.pdbx_strand_id
1 'polypeptide(L)'
;YSKNDVNAVRKWPAQEYTRITIESIAPLNNDQMILKNPERVVIDLKDIAINAIIKTLPSQLSVNDPNIKKIRVAQFTPNVTRIVIDLKGQARVKIFSLKPIDPYNDRLVIDLYPENQDSIAVLLRQLESKNSPDQIIKTKKNTTKEKRIINKIIVAIDAGHGGEDPGAIGKGGTREKDINLQISKKLKVLID
;
A
#
# COMPACT_ATOMS: atom_id res chain seq x y z
N TYR A 1 29.25 -16.59 -14.37
CA TYR A 1 28.02 -15.79 -14.27
C TYR A 1 27.79 -15.50 -12.79
N SER A 2 27.78 -14.22 -12.39
CA SER A 2 27.39 -13.84 -11.03
C SER A 2 25.94 -14.25 -10.83
N LYS A 3 25.71 -15.15 -9.87
CA LYS A 3 24.35 -15.61 -9.52
C LYS A 3 23.59 -14.42 -8.95
N ASN A 4 22.43 -14.08 -9.53
CA ASN A 4 21.58 -13.03 -8.96
C ASN A 4 21.15 -13.43 -7.55
N ASP A 5 21.07 -12.48 -6.63
CA ASP A 5 20.73 -12.74 -5.24
C ASP A 5 19.90 -11.61 -4.65
N VAL A 6 19.04 -11.96 -3.70
CA VAL A 6 18.24 -10.99 -2.92
C VAL A 6 19.13 -10.40 -1.83
N ASN A 7 19.25 -9.07 -1.82
CA ASN A 7 20.09 -8.32 -0.88
C ASN A 7 19.30 -7.51 0.15
N ALA A 8 18.00 -7.26 -0.08
CA ALA A 8 17.11 -6.71 0.93
C ALA A 8 15.65 -7.11 0.68
N VAL A 9 14.87 -7.21 1.75
CA VAL A 9 13.41 -7.32 1.70
C VAL A 9 12.82 -6.32 2.69
N ARG A 10 11.78 -5.62 2.28
CA ARG A 10 11.10 -4.63 3.11
C ARG A 10 9.60 -4.76 2.96
N LYS A 11 8.87 -4.55 4.04
CA LYS A 11 7.41 -4.46 4.03
C LYS A 11 6.97 -3.15 4.64
N TRP A 12 6.11 -2.45 3.93
CA TRP A 12 5.53 -1.18 4.37
C TRP A 12 4.01 -1.30 4.44
N PRO A 13 3.41 -1.35 5.64
CA PRO A 13 1.97 -1.30 5.80
C PRO A 13 1.52 0.17 5.77
N ALA A 14 0.78 0.57 4.75
CA ALA A 14 0.04 1.81 4.71
C ALA A 14 -1.45 1.54 4.96
N GLN A 15 -2.23 2.58 5.28
CA GLN A 15 -3.68 2.42 5.48
C GLN A 15 -4.40 1.94 4.21
N GLU A 16 -3.96 2.40 3.05
CA GLU A 16 -4.60 2.14 1.76
C GLU A 16 -4.04 0.91 1.03
N TYR A 17 -2.80 0.50 1.32
CA TYR A 17 -2.17 -0.64 0.67
C TYR A 17 -1.04 -1.22 1.54
N THR A 18 -0.65 -2.44 1.27
CA THR A 18 0.59 -3.01 1.80
C THR A 18 1.59 -3.18 0.67
N ARG A 19 2.78 -2.58 0.81
CA ARG A 19 3.89 -2.74 -0.13
C ARG A 19 4.90 -3.73 0.39
N ILE A 20 5.30 -4.66 -0.47
CA ILE A 20 6.47 -5.53 -0.26
C ILE A 20 7.48 -5.18 -1.35
N THR A 21 8.71 -4.94 -0.96
CA THR A 21 9.84 -4.66 -1.86
C THR A 21 10.90 -5.73 -1.68
N ILE A 22 11.32 -6.35 -2.77
CA ILE A 22 12.42 -7.31 -2.83
C ILE A 22 13.51 -6.66 -3.66
N GLU A 23 14.64 -6.40 -3.04
CA GLU A 23 15.81 -5.79 -3.68
C GLU A 23 16.82 -6.87 -4.05
N SER A 24 17.46 -6.74 -5.21
CA SER A 24 18.38 -7.74 -5.76
C SER A 24 19.51 -7.08 -6.54
N ILE A 25 20.61 -7.81 -6.72
CA ILE A 25 21.81 -7.34 -7.42
C ILE A 25 21.52 -7.04 -8.89
N ALA A 26 20.62 -7.79 -9.51
CA ALA A 26 20.19 -7.63 -10.90
C ALA A 26 18.66 -7.82 -11.01
N PRO A 27 18.02 -7.43 -12.13
CA PRO A 27 16.58 -7.58 -12.31
C PRO A 27 16.06 -8.98 -11.98
N LEU A 28 14.95 -9.06 -11.20
CA LEU A 28 14.32 -10.31 -10.83
C LEU A 28 13.38 -10.78 -11.95
N ASN A 29 13.70 -11.94 -12.55
CA ASN A 29 12.76 -12.63 -13.40
C ASN A 29 11.74 -13.37 -12.54
N ASN A 30 10.44 -13.11 -12.76
CA ASN A 30 9.40 -13.68 -11.93
C ASN A 30 8.16 -14.08 -12.72
N ASP A 31 7.49 -15.13 -12.26
CA ASP A 31 6.11 -15.44 -12.62
C ASP A 31 5.19 -15.15 -11.44
N GLN A 32 3.95 -14.76 -11.74
CA GLN A 32 2.97 -14.40 -10.73
C GLN A 32 1.63 -15.08 -10.99
N MET A 33 0.99 -15.53 -9.92
CA MET A 33 -0.35 -16.11 -9.95
C MET A 33 -1.19 -15.56 -8.82
N ILE A 34 -2.44 -15.18 -9.11
CA ILE A 34 -3.44 -14.82 -8.11
C ILE A 34 -4.42 -15.98 -8.01
N LEU A 35 -4.50 -16.59 -6.84
CA LEU A 35 -5.36 -17.73 -6.55
C LEU A 35 -6.51 -17.29 -5.66
N LYS A 36 -7.71 -17.79 -5.94
CA LYS A 36 -8.92 -17.55 -5.15
C LYS A 36 -9.25 -18.78 -4.31
N ASN A 37 -10.01 -18.57 -3.24
CA ASN A 37 -10.52 -19.64 -2.36
C ASN A 37 -9.45 -20.56 -1.76
N PRO A 38 -8.58 -20.12 -0.87
CA PRO A 38 -8.46 -18.77 -0.30
C PRO A 38 -7.65 -17.81 -1.18
N GLU A 39 -7.88 -16.52 -1.00
CA GLU A 39 -7.17 -15.46 -1.74
C GLU A 39 -5.67 -15.50 -1.43
N ARG A 40 -4.85 -15.66 -2.47
CA ARG A 40 -3.38 -15.77 -2.37
C ARG A 40 -2.70 -15.16 -3.57
N VAL A 41 -1.56 -14.55 -3.33
CA VAL A 41 -0.60 -14.16 -4.36
C VAL A 41 0.59 -15.10 -4.29
N VAL A 42 0.94 -15.71 -5.40
CA VAL A 42 2.12 -16.58 -5.55
C VAL A 42 3.09 -15.90 -6.50
N ILE A 43 4.34 -15.79 -6.08
CA ILE A 43 5.42 -15.20 -6.88
C ILE A 43 6.57 -16.18 -6.91
N ASP A 44 6.96 -16.57 -8.11
CA ASP A 44 8.08 -17.46 -8.39
C ASP A 44 9.25 -16.62 -8.89
N LEU A 45 10.28 -16.50 -8.08
CA LEU A 45 11.54 -15.85 -8.45
C LEU A 45 12.43 -16.86 -9.13
N LYS A 46 12.68 -16.70 -10.44
CA LYS A 46 13.49 -17.60 -11.25
C LYS A 46 14.98 -17.32 -11.04
N ASP A 47 15.77 -18.37 -11.07
CA ASP A 47 17.23 -18.34 -10.91
C ASP A 47 17.70 -17.70 -9.61
N ILE A 48 16.83 -17.70 -8.59
CA ILE A 48 17.10 -17.22 -7.23
C ILE A 48 17.09 -18.40 -6.27
N ALA A 49 18.22 -18.64 -5.61
CA ALA A 49 18.28 -19.55 -4.48
C ALA A 49 17.77 -18.84 -3.22
N ILE A 50 17.08 -19.59 -2.36
CA ILE A 50 16.64 -19.06 -1.07
C ILE A 50 17.86 -18.72 -0.19
N ASN A 51 17.94 -17.48 0.28
CA ASN A 51 18.99 -17.02 1.18
C ASN A 51 18.43 -16.57 2.54
N ALA A 52 19.31 -16.17 3.46
CA ALA A 52 18.92 -15.74 4.80
C ALA A 52 18.03 -14.49 4.76
N ILE A 53 18.28 -13.56 3.81
CA ILE A 53 17.58 -12.28 3.71
C ILE A 53 16.13 -12.50 3.31
N ILE A 54 15.87 -13.25 2.22
CA ILE A 54 14.49 -13.50 1.77
C ILE A 54 13.69 -14.31 2.80
N LYS A 55 14.35 -15.15 3.60
CA LYS A 55 13.73 -15.90 4.72
C LYS A 55 13.23 -14.99 5.83
N THR A 56 13.69 -13.74 5.93
CA THR A 56 13.20 -12.79 6.94
C THR A 56 11.84 -12.18 6.55
N LEU A 57 11.40 -12.28 5.30
CA LEU A 57 10.17 -11.65 4.84
C LEU A 57 8.92 -12.07 5.66
N PRO A 58 8.71 -13.34 6.03
CA PRO A 58 7.60 -13.72 6.89
C PRO A 58 7.61 -13.06 8.28
N SER A 59 8.79 -12.85 8.87
CA SER A 59 8.93 -12.24 10.20
C SER A 59 8.67 -10.74 10.22
N GLN A 60 8.71 -10.08 9.05
CA GLN A 60 8.36 -8.66 8.93
C GLN A 60 6.84 -8.42 8.93
N LEU A 61 6.02 -9.51 8.89
CA LEU A 61 4.58 -9.39 8.95
C LEU A 61 4.14 -8.96 10.35
N SER A 62 3.49 -7.79 10.43
CA SER A 62 2.84 -7.36 11.67
C SER A 62 1.63 -8.24 11.97
N VAL A 63 1.38 -8.55 13.24
CA VAL A 63 0.20 -9.29 13.70
C VAL A 63 -1.11 -8.60 13.25
N ASN A 64 -1.08 -7.27 13.19
CA ASN A 64 -2.23 -6.44 12.81
C ASN A 64 -2.15 -5.94 11.34
N ASP A 65 -1.41 -6.60 10.46
CA ASP A 65 -1.41 -6.21 9.05
C ASP A 65 -2.84 -6.23 8.48
N PRO A 66 -3.33 -5.16 7.85
CA PRO A 66 -4.72 -5.09 7.42
C PRO A 66 -5.05 -6.04 6.26
N ASN A 67 -4.08 -6.36 5.41
CA ASN A 67 -4.28 -7.04 4.14
C ASN A 67 -3.75 -8.47 4.11
N ILE A 68 -2.66 -8.72 4.83
CA ILE A 68 -1.92 -9.99 4.76
C ILE A 68 -2.22 -10.82 5.99
N LYS A 69 -2.60 -12.08 5.76
CA LYS A 69 -2.80 -13.09 6.81
C LYS A 69 -1.50 -13.81 7.14
N LYS A 70 -0.72 -14.16 6.11
CA LYS A 70 0.52 -14.92 6.26
C LYS A 70 1.41 -14.75 5.03
N ILE A 71 2.72 -14.78 5.24
CA ILE A 71 3.72 -14.87 4.16
C ILE A 71 4.51 -16.16 4.35
N ARG A 72 4.78 -16.87 3.27
CA ARG A 72 5.60 -18.08 3.24
C ARG A 72 6.64 -17.96 2.15
N VAL A 73 7.85 -18.39 2.42
CA VAL A 73 8.96 -18.40 1.47
C VAL A 73 9.59 -19.78 1.50
N ALA A 74 9.76 -20.39 0.35
CA ALA A 74 10.36 -21.72 0.23
C ALA A 74 11.11 -21.87 -1.10
N GLN A 75 12.11 -22.76 -1.13
CA GLN A 75 12.67 -23.23 -2.38
C GLN A 75 11.66 -24.18 -3.02
N PHE A 76 11.11 -23.81 -4.17
CA PHE A 76 10.11 -24.60 -4.89
C PHE A 76 10.74 -25.62 -5.83
N THR A 77 11.74 -25.17 -6.59
CA THR A 77 12.63 -26.03 -7.37
C THR A 77 14.08 -25.59 -7.11
N PRO A 78 15.11 -26.32 -7.54
CA PRO A 78 16.50 -25.91 -7.34
C PRO A 78 16.81 -24.49 -7.81
N ASN A 79 16.06 -23.98 -8.81
CA ASN A 79 16.27 -22.67 -9.41
C ASN A 79 15.11 -21.69 -9.19
N VAL A 80 14.11 -22.03 -8.35
CA VAL A 80 12.94 -21.17 -8.15
C VAL A 80 12.66 -21.01 -6.66
N THR A 81 12.73 -19.78 -6.17
CA THR A 81 12.25 -19.42 -4.83
C THR A 81 10.81 -18.93 -4.94
N ARG A 82 9.89 -19.59 -4.24
CA ARG A 82 8.47 -19.27 -4.21
C ARG A 82 8.11 -18.47 -2.98
N ILE A 83 7.42 -17.36 -3.19
CA ILE A 83 6.79 -16.54 -2.15
C ILE A 83 5.29 -16.72 -2.28
N VAL A 84 4.62 -17.05 -1.17
CA VAL A 84 3.16 -17.14 -1.09
C VAL A 84 2.67 -16.16 -0.06
N ILE A 85 1.79 -15.25 -0.47
CA ILE A 85 1.16 -14.24 0.37
C ILE A 85 -0.32 -14.62 0.50
N ASP A 86 -0.71 -15.14 1.66
CA ASP A 86 -2.09 -15.42 1.99
C ASP A 86 -2.77 -14.11 2.41
N LEU A 87 -3.85 -13.72 1.74
CA LEU A 87 -4.56 -12.47 1.96
C LEU A 87 -5.70 -12.65 2.97
N LYS A 88 -6.11 -11.59 3.64
CA LYS A 88 -7.28 -11.57 4.54
C LYS A 88 -8.60 -11.42 3.79
N GLY A 89 -8.57 -10.92 2.58
CA GLY A 89 -9.72 -10.70 1.70
C GLY A 89 -9.28 -10.48 0.27
N GLN A 90 -10.21 -10.11 -0.59
CA GLN A 90 -9.92 -9.77 -1.97
C GLN A 90 -9.06 -8.51 -2.03
N ALA A 91 -8.05 -8.54 -2.89
CA ALA A 91 -7.15 -7.41 -3.10
C ALA A 91 -6.80 -7.26 -4.57
N ARG A 92 -6.71 -6.02 -5.02
CA ARG A 92 -6.08 -5.68 -6.29
C ARG A 92 -4.57 -5.71 -6.11
N VAL A 93 -3.89 -6.53 -6.90
CA VAL A 93 -2.45 -6.74 -6.81
C VAL A 93 -1.78 -6.02 -7.98
N LYS A 94 -0.74 -5.23 -7.69
CA LYS A 94 0.17 -4.68 -8.70
C LYS A 94 1.57 -5.18 -8.41
N ILE A 95 2.23 -5.74 -9.42
CA ILE A 95 3.61 -6.19 -9.33
C ILE A 95 4.39 -5.54 -10.48
N PHE A 96 5.48 -4.87 -10.14
CA PHE A 96 6.32 -4.17 -11.10
C PHE A 96 7.77 -4.08 -10.64
N SER A 97 8.68 -3.86 -11.58
CA SER A 97 10.10 -3.70 -11.30
C SER A 97 10.50 -2.24 -11.33
N LEU A 98 11.39 -1.85 -10.41
CA LEU A 98 12.05 -0.55 -10.38
C LEU A 98 13.53 -0.74 -10.67
N LYS A 99 14.06 0.09 -11.57
CA LYS A 99 15.48 0.14 -11.91
C LYS A 99 16.31 0.67 -10.74
N PRO A 100 17.62 0.41 -10.71
CA PRO A 100 18.53 0.95 -9.71
C PRO A 100 18.48 2.47 -9.67
N ILE A 101 18.48 3.04 -8.47
CA ILE A 101 18.64 4.46 -8.19
C ILE A 101 19.40 4.54 -6.86
N ASP A 102 20.61 5.13 -6.89
CA ASP A 102 21.43 5.23 -5.70
C ASP A 102 20.66 5.75 -4.48
N PRO A 103 20.69 5.07 -3.33
CA PRO A 103 21.51 3.90 -2.97
C PRO A 103 20.87 2.52 -3.25
N TYR A 104 19.74 2.46 -3.97
CA TYR A 104 18.95 1.23 -4.16
C TYR A 104 19.33 0.50 -5.44
N ASN A 105 19.35 -0.84 -5.38
CA ASN A 105 19.54 -1.74 -6.51
C ASN A 105 18.23 -1.99 -7.27
N ASP A 106 18.20 -3.02 -8.14
CA ASP A 106 16.97 -3.49 -8.78
C ASP A 106 15.96 -3.96 -7.73
N ARG A 107 14.69 -3.60 -7.93
CA ARG A 107 13.62 -3.90 -6.96
C ARG A 107 12.41 -4.49 -7.66
N LEU A 108 11.89 -5.58 -7.12
CA LEU A 108 10.55 -6.05 -7.41
C LEU A 108 9.60 -5.53 -6.33
N VAL A 109 8.57 -4.80 -6.75
CA VAL A 109 7.57 -4.19 -5.85
C VAL A 109 6.25 -4.92 -6.01
N ILE A 110 5.63 -5.26 -4.89
CA ILE A 110 4.32 -5.92 -4.80
C ILE A 110 3.43 -5.02 -3.95
N ASP A 111 2.43 -4.42 -4.58
CA ASP A 111 1.43 -3.59 -3.93
C ASP A 111 0.11 -4.33 -3.83
N LEU A 112 -0.43 -4.41 -2.63
CA LEU A 112 -1.69 -5.08 -2.29
C LEU A 112 -2.70 -4.03 -1.83
N TYR A 113 -3.69 -3.72 -2.69
CA TYR A 113 -4.77 -2.78 -2.39
C TYR A 113 -6.01 -3.58 -2.00
N PRO A 114 -6.56 -3.44 -0.79
CA PRO A 114 -7.80 -4.11 -0.41
C PRO A 114 -8.95 -3.68 -1.34
N GLU A 115 -9.74 -4.63 -1.81
CA GLU A 115 -10.81 -4.36 -2.78
C GLU A 115 -12.01 -3.62 -2.16
N ASN A 116 -12.14 -3.70 -0.82
CA ASN A 116 -13.25 -3.09 -0.08
C ASN A 116 -13.02 -1.64 0.36
N GLN A 117 -11.98 -0.98 -0.12
CA GLN A 117 -11.73 0.44 0.12
C GLN A 117 -11.99 1.29 -1.13
N ASP A 118 -13.19 1.20 -1.69
CA ASP A 118 -13.78 2.38 -2.31
C ASP A 118 -14.20 3.31 -1.16
N SER A 119 -13.21 4.02 -0.61
CA SER A 119 -13.42 5.01 0.48
C SER A 119 -14.53 5.99 0.11
N ILE A 120 -14.69 6.30 -1.17
CA ILE A 120 -15.76 7.13 -1.73
C ILE A 120 -17.10 6.39 -1.68
N ALA A 121 -17.16 5.11 -2.04
CA ALA A 121 -18.41 4.34 -2.01
C ALA A 121 -18.90 4.09 -0.58
N VAL A 122 -17.97 3.87 0.37
CA VAL A 122 -18.30 3.77 1.81
C VAL A 122 -18.77 5.13 2.35
N LEU A 123 -18.10 6.23 1.97
CA LEU A 123 -18.48 7.57 2.37
C LEU A 123 -19.83 7.97 1.77
N LEU A 124 -20.09 7.66 0.50
CA LEU A 124 -21.38 7.90 -0.17
C LEU A 124 -22.51 7.09 0.50
N ARG A 125 -22.30 5.81 0.82
CA ARG A 125 -23.27 5.00 1.58
C ARG A 125 -23.53 5.57 2.97
N GLN A 126 -22.52 6.09 3.66
CA GLN A 126 -22.70 6.76 4.96
C GLN A 126 -23.45 8.09 4.83
N LEU A 127 -23.26 8.84 3.76
CA LEU A 127 -24.00 10.06 3.48
C LEU A 127 -25.45 9.75 3.06
N GLU A 128 -25.67 8.75 2.25
CA GLU A 128 -27.01 8.28 1.86
C GLU A 128 -27.81 7.75 3.04
N SER A 129 -27.17 6.98 3.95
CA SER A 129 -27.83 6.48 5.16
C SER A 129 -28.21 7.58 6.17
N LYS A 130 -27.55 8.73 6.12
CA LYS A 130 -27.90 9.90 6.94
C LYS A 130 -29.01 10.77 6.33
N ASN A 131 -29.32 10.59 5.05
CA ASN A 131 -30.35 11.32 4.33
C ASN A 131 -31.66 10.54 4.11
N SER A 132 -31.86 9.41 4.80
CA SER A 132 -33.14 8.72 4.77
C SER A 132 -34.21 9.51 5.53
N PRO A 133 -35.38 9.83 4.90
CA PRO A 133 -36.36 10.78 5.46
C PRO A 133 -37.25 10.22 6.58
N ASP A 134 -36.98 9.07 7.14
CA ASP A 134 -37.85 8.43 8.13
C ASP A 134 -37.26 8.39 9.54
N GLN A 135 -37.08 9.55 10.15
CA GLN A 135 -37.20 9.69 11.61
C GLN A 135 -37.63 11.11 11.98
N ILE A 136 -38.93 11.35 11.87
CA ILE A 136 -39.56 12.50 12.53
C ILE A 136 -39.63 12.19 14.03
N ILE A 137 -38.61 12.53 14.77
CA ILE A 137 -38.68 12.59 16.23
C ILE A 137 -39.30 13.95 16.59
N LYS A 138 -40.54 13.92 17.08
CA LYS A 138 -41.20 15.03 17.71
C LYS A 138 -40.42 15.48 18.95
N THR A 139 -39.60 16.52 18.83
CA THR A 139 -38.99 17.17 19.98
C THR A 139 -39.74 18.46 20.33
N LYS A 140 -40.19 18.50 21.57
CA LYS A 140 -40.86 19.65 22.21
C LYS A 140 -39.96 20.89 22.10
N LYS A 141 -40.61 22.02 21.73
CA LYS A 141 -40.04 23.39 21.85
C LYS A 141 -39.57 23.64 23.27
N ASN A 142 -38.30 23.80 23.47
CA ASN A 142 -37.74 24.55 24.57
C ASN A 142 -36.82 25.63 23.97
N THR A 143 -37.26 26.85 24.12
CA THR A 143 -36.52 28.07 23.80
C THR A 143 -35.30 28.19 24.71
N THR A 144 -34.14 27.87 24.19
CA THR A 144 -32.87 28.25 24.80
C THR A 144 -31.94 28.78 23.70
N LYS A 145 -31.33 29.91 23.96
CA LYS A 145 -30.47 30.71 23.07
C LYS A 145 -29.53 29.80 22.26
N GLU A 146 -29.65 29.82 20.94
CA GLU A 146 -28.74 29.15 20.01
C GLU A 146 -27.34 29.75 20.17
N LYS A 147 -26.47 28.98 20.81
CA LYS A 147 -25.02 29.19 20.74
C LYS A 147 -24.64 28.70 19.32
N ARG A 148 -24.30 29.61 18.41
CA ARG A 148 -23.76 29.29 17.10
C ARG A 148 -22.57 28.34 17.30
N ILE A 149 -22.75 27.05 17.04
CA ILE A 149 -21.66 26.08 16.94
C ILE A 149 -20.99 26.38 15.59
N ILE A 150 -19.86 27.07 15.67
CA ILE A 150 -18.98 27.23 14.51
C ILE A 150 -18.40 25.83 14.28
N ASN A 151 -18.94 25.07 13.30
CA ASN A 151 -18.39 23.82 12.88
C ASN A 151 -17.01 24.08 12.27
N LYS A 152 -15.97 23.75 13.02
CA LYS A 152 -14.60 23.86 12.55
C LYS A 152 -14.39 22.79 11.47
N ILE A 153 -14.13 23.21 10.25
CA ILE A 153 -13.78 22.29 9.16
C ILE A 153 -12.30 21.94 9.34
N ILE A 154 -12.01 20.66 9.46
CA ILE A 154 -10.63 20.15 9.49
C ILE A 154 -10.32 19.61 8.10
N VAL A 155 -9.33 20.18 7.45
CA VAL A 155 -8.84 19.73 6.14
C VAL A 155 -7.52 19.00 6.36
N ALA A 156 -7.44 17.74 5.95
CA ALA A 156 -6.21 16.98 5.90
C ALA A 156 -5.68 16.96 4.47
N ILE A 157 -4.40 17.28 4.29
CA ILE A 157 -3.72 17.26 2.99
C ILE A 157 -2.70 16.13 3.05
N ASP A 158 -2.89 15.10 2.20
CA ASP A 158 -1.92 14.02 2.00
C ASP A 158 -1.18 14.26 0.68
N ALA A 159 0.14 14.42 0.77
CA ALA A 159 0.96 14.70 -0.40
C ALA A 159 1.13 13.49 -1.34
N GLY A 160 0.89 12.28 -0.86
CA GLY A 160 1.24 11.05 -1.57
C GLY A 160 2.76 10.88 -1.77
N HIS A 161 3.20 9.64 -1.91
CA HIS A 161 4.61 9.27 -1.98
C HIS A 161 5.44 9.76 -0.77
N GLY A 162 6.66 9.29 -0.60
CA GLY A 162 7.53 9.71 0.51
C GLY A 162 8.48 8.62 0.97
N GLY A 163 9.39 8.95 1.88
CA GLY A 163 10.40 8.01 2.36
C GLY A 163 11.18 7.37 1.21
N GLU A 164 11.10 6.06 1.09
CA GLU A 164 11.73 5.27 0.02
C GLU A 164 10.97 5.30 -1.32
N ASP A 165 9.71 5.77 -1.34
CA ASP A 165 8.92 5.88 -2.55
C ASP A 165 9.09 7.26 -3.19
N PRO A 166 9.87 7.40 -4.27
CA PRO A 166 10.08 8.68 -4.93
C PRO A 166 8.88 9.09 -5.80
N GLY A 167 7.92 8.17 -6.08
CA GLY A 167 6.96 8.34 -7.16
C GLY A 167 7.62 8.32 -8.54
N ALA A 168 7.00 8.98 -9.52
CA ALA A 168 7.59 9.15 -10.84
C ALA A 168 8.86 10.03 -10.80
N ILE A 169 9.82 9.71 -11.68
CA ILE A 169 11.06 10.48 -11.81
C ILE A 169 11.12 11.11 -13.21
N GLY A 170 11.15 12.42 -13.25
CA GLY A 170 11.28 13.19 -14.48
C GLY A 170 12.65 13.11 -15.10
N LYS A 171 12.78 13.54 -16.37
CA LYS A 171 14.05 13.49 -17.15
C LYS A 171 15.23 14.22 -16.48
N GLY A 172 14.98 15.20 -15.61
CA GLY A 172 15.97 15.95 -14.84
C GLY A 172 16.23 15.43 -13.43
N GLY A 173 15.77 14.22 -13.08
CA GLY A 173 15.91 13.67 -11.74
C GLY A 173 14.89 14.21 -10.72
N THR A 174 13.96 15.03 -11.15
CA THR A 174 12.88 15.56 -10.30
C THR A 174 11.99 14.41 -9.83
N ARG A 175 11.77 14.31 -8.52
CA ARG A 175 10.97 13.24 -7.90
C ARG A 175 9.56 13.74 -7.64
N GLU A 176 8.58 12.91 -7.93
CA GLU A 176 7.16 13.24 -7.71
C GLU A 176 6.87 13.59 -6.24
N LYS A 177 7.44 12.84 -5.30
CA LYS A 177 7.30 13.12 -3.86
C LYS A 177 7.70 14.54 -3.46
N ASP A 178 8.76 15.08 -4.08
CA ASP A 178 9.27 16.41 -3.76
C ASP A 178 8.32 17.50 -4.30
N ILE A 179 7.76 17.29 -5.50
CA ILE A 179 6.76 18.17 -6.11
C ILE A 179 5.47 18.14 -5.31
N ASN A 180 4.95 16.96 -5.00
CA ASN A 180 3.71 16.77 -4.27
C ASN A 180 3.79 17.41 -2.87
N LEU A 181 4.91 17.23 -2.18
CA LEU A 181 5.16 17.86 -0.89
C LEU A 181 5.18 19.39 -0.98
N GLN A 182 5.82 19.95 -2.03
CA GLN A 182 5.84 21.40 -2.24
C GLN A 182 4.46 21.95 -2.55
N ILE A 183 3.67 21.27 -3.39
CA ILE A 183 2.28 21.65 -3.71
C ILE A 183 1.44 21.61 -2.43
N SER A 184 1.53 20.54 -1.65
CA SER A 184 0.77 20.36 -0.41
C SER A 184 1.09 21.44 0.62
N LYS A 185 2.37 21.83 0.77
CA LYS A 185 2.78 22.94 1.63
C LYS A 185 2.21 24.29 1.17
N LYS A 186 2.21 24.55 -0.14
CA LYS A 186 1.61 25.78 -0.70
C LYS A 186 0.08 25.79 -0.51
N LEU A 187 -0.57 24.64 -0.73
CA LEU A 187 -2.01 24.52 -0.53
C LEU A 187 -2.40 24.74 0.94
N LYS A 188 -1.62 24.19 1.88
CA LYS A 188 -1.83 24.44 3.32
C LYS A 188 -1.87 25.93 3.65
N VAL A 189 -0.92 26.69 3.13
CA VAL A 189 -0.85 28.15 3.37
C VAL A 189 -2.06 28.91 2.78
N LEU A 190 -2.70 28.36 1.73
CA LEU A 190 -3.89 28.99 1.12
C LEU A 190 -5.20 28.65 1.84
N ILE A 191 -5.19 27.59 2.65
CA ILE A 191 -6.38 27.10 3.39
C ILE A 191 -6.40 27.63 4.83
N ASP A 192 -5.23 27.86 5.44
CA ASP A 192 -5.05 28.44 6.79
C ASP A 192 -5.38 29.95 6.79
#